data_d363cdb230872b8d2700e45d9a135f20
#
_entry.id   d363cdb230872b8d2700e45d9a135f20
#
_cell.length_a   1.000
_cell.length_b   1.000
_cell.length_c   1.000
_cell.angle_alpha   90.00
_cell.angle_beta   90.00
_cell.angle_gamma   90.00
#
_symmetry.space_group_name_H-M   'P 1'
#
loop_
_entity.id
_entity.type
_entity.pdbx_description
1 polymer ?
#
loop_
_entity_poly.entity_id
_entity_poly.type
_entity_poly.pdbx_seq_one_letter_code
_entity_poly.pdbx_strand_id
1 'polypeptide(L)'
;MNRMHLVPEGWGIWIAALIIFTSALWFARTDQETADNWFNGFPAAWNIVVPSFLILETSRGLAVGISIFLCALQLTSVKFPHVMRVQAMRSITLTVSVIYLAALTYLSATYPNGPRWAYLVLLIAPIYFAVIVVWRTWFATRRWFGLSPIGSPEG
;
A
#
# COMPACT_ATOMS: atom_id res chain seq x y z
N MET A 1 -11.41 -28.62 -4.14
CA MET A 1 -10.28 -28.26 -5.02
C MET A 1 -9.51 -27.09 -4.40
N ASN A 2 -8.26 -27.30 -4.14
CA ASN A 2 -7.45 -26.52 -3.20
C ASN A 2 -6.89 -25.24 -3.86
N ARG A 3 -7.68 -24.16 -3.94
CA ARG A 3 -7.28 -22.86 -4.53
C ARG A 3 -6.64 -21.88 -3.52
N MET A 4 -6.41 -22.31 -2.28
CA MET A 4 -5.93 -21.43 -1.21
C MET A 4 -4.40 -21.31 -1.08
N HIS A 5 -3.61 -21.80 -2.02
CA HIS A 5 -2.17 -21.65 -1.93
C HIS A 5 -1.69 -20.41 -2.67
N LEU A 6 -1.59 -19.28 -1.94
CA LEU A 6 -1.03 -18.02 -2.46
C LEU A 6 0.47 -18.10 -2.79
N VAL A 7 1.16 -19.08 -2.23
CA VAL A 7 2.59 -19.27 -2.40
C VAL A 7 2.90 -20.73 -2.78
N PRO A 8 4.04 -21.03 -3.42
CA PRO A 8 4.49 -22.39 -3.65
C PRO A 8 4.61 -23.19 -2.35
N GLU A 9 4.50 -24.52 -2.44
CA GLU A 9 4.65 -25.40 -1.28
C GLU A 9 6.00 -25.19 -0.59
N GLY A 10 5.99 -25.15 0.73
CA GLY A 10 7.16 -24.90 1.58
C GLY A 10 7.56 -23.42 1.73
N TRP A 11 7.09 -22.52 0.88
CA TRP A 11 7.45 -21.09 0.96
C TRP A 11 6.58 -20.26 1.90
N GLY A 12 5.42 -20.78 2.29
CA GLY A 12 4.43 -20.03 3.07
C GLY A 12 4.99 -19.49 4.39
N ILE A 13 5.70 -20.32 5.14
CA ILE A 13 6.27 -19.93 6.43
C ILE A 13 7.35 -18.85 6.29
N TRP A 14 8.19 -18.95 5.25
CA TRP A 14 9.27 -17.99 5.01
C TRP A 14 8.74 -16.62 4.58
N ILE A 15 7.73 -16.60 3.70
CA ILE A 15 7.08 -15.34 3.30
C ILE A 15 6.33 -14.72 4.47
N ALA A 16 5.62 -15.50 5.27
CA ALA A 16 4.95 -15.01 6.46
C ALA A 16 5.95 -14.45 7.49
N ALA A 17 7.04 -15.16 7.76
CA ALA A 17 8.10 -14.70 8.64
C ALA A 17 8.73 -13.40 8.14
N LEU A 18 9.01 -13.28 6.85
CA LEU A 18 9.54 -12.06 6.23
C LEU A 18 8.57 -10.89 6.41
N ILE A 19 7.28 -11.09 6.15
CA ILE A 19 6.24 -10.06 6.32
C ILE A 19 6.17 -9.60 7.76
N ILE A 20 6.13 -10.52 8.72
CA ILE A 20 6.05 -10.20 10.15
C ILE A 20 7.30 -9.45 10.59
N PHE A 21 8.48 -9.93 10.21
CA PHE A 21 9.76 -9.32 10.59
C PHE A 21 9.89 -7.89 10.04
N THR A 22 9.65 -7.69 8.75
CA THR A 22 9.75 -6.36 8.13
C THR A 22 8.67 -5.41 8.67
N SER A 23 7.48 -5.90 8.96
CA SER A 23 6.42 -5.09 9.58
C SER A 23 6.78 -4.70 11.02
N ALA A 24 7.35 -5.62 11.81
CA ALA A 24 7.84 -5.29 13.15
C ALA A 24 8.94 -4.23 13.12
N LEU A 25 9.90 -4.35 12.19
CA LEU A 25 10.93 -3.34 11.99
C LEU A 25 10.34 -1.99 11.57
N TRP A 26 9.34 -1.99 10.67
CA TRP A 26 8.66 -0.77 10.25
C TRP A 26 7.96 -0.10 11.42
N PHE A 27 7.25 -0.84 12.28
CA PHE A 27 6.59 -0.30 13.48
C PHE A 27 7.58 0.18 14.55
N ALA A 28 8.79 -0.38 14.60
CA ALA A 28 9.84 0.04 15.53
C ALA A 28 10.56 1.34 15.11
N ARG A 29 10.36 1.81 13.88
CA ARG A 29 11.00 3.05 13.38
C ARG A 29 10.42 4.28 14.08
N THR A 30 11.29 5.26 14.35
CA THR A 30 10.92 6.57 14.91
C THR A 30 10.58 7.61 13.83
N ASP A 31 10.98 7.35 12.59
CA ASP A 31 10.80 8.22 11.42
C ASP A 31 9.67 7.74 10.48
N GLN A 32 8.65 7.06 11.03
CA GLN A 32 7.57 6.47 10.24
C GLN A 32 6.77 7.48 9.43
N GLU A 33 6.54 8.68 9.98
CA GLU A 33 5.72 9.72 9.37
C GLU A 33 6.52 11.01 9.18
N THR A 34 6.34 11.64 8.04
CA THR A 34 6.92 12.95 7.74
C THR A 34 6.03 14.08 8.27
N ALA A 35 6.57 15.29 8.41
CA ALA A 35 5.81 16.46 8.90
C ALA A 35 4.58 16.81 8.03
N ASP A 36 4.55 16.39 6.78
CA ASP A 36 3.44 16.58 5.83
C ASP A 36 2.55 15.32 5.69
N ASN A 37 2.58 14.44 6.69
CA ASN A 37 1.75 13.24 6.81
C ASN A 37 1.93 12.21 5.68
N TRP A 38 3.17 11.92 5.31
CA TRP A 38 3.51 10.79 4.46
C TRP A 38 4.27 9.75 5.27
N PHE A 39 4.01 8.48 4.99
CA PHE A 39 4.77 7.39 5.58
C PHE A 39 6.11 7.19 4.87
N ASN A 40 7.15 6.91 5.64
CA ASN A 40 8.42 6.41 5.16
C ASN A 40 8.34 4.89 5.03
N GLY A 41 8.38 4.41 3.81
CA GLY A 41 8.20 3.00 3.49
C GLY A 41 6.74 2.57 3.35
N PHE A 42 6.52 1.36 2.86
CA PHE A 42 5.19 0.77 2.73
C PHE A 42 4.56 0.55 4.12
N PRO A 43 3.32 1.03 4.38
CA PRO A 43 2.74 1.11 5.73
C PRO A 43 2.19 -0.22 6.27
N ALA A 44 2.80 -1.36 5.97
CA ALA A 44 2.40 -2.69 6.48
C ALA A 44 0.91 -3.06 6.26
N ALA A 45 0.29 -2.59 5.18
CA ALA A 45 -1.13 -2.78 4.88
C ALA A 45 -1.46 -4.21 4.35
N TRP A 46 -0.93 -5.24 4.98
CA TRP A 46 -1.08 -6.64 4.55
C TRP A 46 -2.52 -7.15 4.65
N ASN A 47 -3.32 -6.55 5.54
CA ASN A 47 -4.75 -6.82 5.70
C ASN A 47 -5.59 -6.49 4.45
N ILE A 48 -5.08 -5.70 3.53
CA ILE A 48 -5.73 -5.41 2.24
C ILE A 48 -4.99 -6.07 1.06
N VAL A 49 -3.67 -6.23 1.14
CA VAL A 49 -2.86 -6.86 0.08
C VAL A 49 -3.19 -8.34 -0.08
N VAL A 50 -3.20 -9.10 1.02
CA VAL A 50 -3.43 -10.55 0.99
C VAL A 50 -4.83 -10.92 0.49
N PRO A 51 -5.95 -10.31 0.98
CA PRO A 51 -7.26 -10.55 0.40
C PRO A 51 -7.36 -10.20 -1.08
N SER A 52 -6.67 -9.13 -1.53
CA SER A 52 -6.65 -8.77 -2.94
C SER A 52 -5.97 -9.83 -3.80
N PHE A 53 -4.87 -10.44 -3.34
CA PHE A 53 -4.24 -11.55 -4.04
C PHE A 53 -5.18 -12.76 -4.18
N LEU A 54 -5.95 -13.07 -3.14
CA LEU A 54 -6.92 -14.17 -3.15
C LEU A 54 -8.04 -13.93 -4.16
N ILE A 55 -8.64 -12.73 -4.11
CA ILE A 55 -9.78 -12.36 -4.95
C ILE A 55 -9.37 -12.24 -6.42
N LEU A 56 -8.19 -11.68 -6.69
CA LEU A 56 -7.65 -11.54 -8.04
C LEU A 56 -7.05 -12.83 -8.59
N GLU A 57 -7.10 -13.93 -7.84
CA GLU A 57 -6.47 -15.21 -8.19
C GLU A 57 -5.01 -15.03 -8.67
N THR A 58 -4.28 -14.15 -7.98
CA THR A 58 -2.91 -13.79 -8.35
C THR A 58 -2.03 -15.05 -8.42
N SER A 59 -1.24 -15.19 -9.50
CA SER A 59 -0.34 -16.33 -9.62
C SER A 59 0.66 -16.39 -8.47
N ARG A 60 1.01 -17.61 -8.02
CA ARG A 60 1.89 -17.83 -6.85
C ARG A 60 3.22 -17.08 -6.95
N GLY A 61 3.86 -17.13 -8.11
CA GLY A 61 5.12 -16.42 -8.32
C GLY A 61 4.98 -14.91 -8.24
N LEU A 62 3.89 -14.35 -8.79
CA LEU A 62 3.62 -12.92 -8.73
C LEU A 62 3.28 -12.48 -7.30
N ALA A 63 2.49 -13.25 -6.56
CA ALA A 63 2.17 -12.95 -5.16
C ALA A 63 3.44 -12.93 -4.29
N VAL A 64 4.34 -13.90 -4.46
CA VAL A 64 5.64 -13.93 -3.78
C VAL A 64 6.50 -12.73 -4.18
N GLY A 65 6.63 -12.46 -5.48
CA GLY A 65 7.42 -11.34 -5.99
C GLY A 65 6.94 -9.99 -5.45
N ILE A 66 5.63 -9.73 -5.49
CA ILE A 66 5.02 -8.51 -4.93
C ILE A 66 5.24 -8.46 -3.41
N SER A 67 5.07 -9.57 -2.68
CA SER A 67 5.27 -9.61 -1.24
C SER A 67 6.71 -9.25 -0.85
N ILE A 68 7.70 -9.84 -1.52
CA ILE A 68 9.12 -9.51 -1.28
C ILE A 68 9.39 -8.03 -1.61
N PHE A 69 8.86 -7.53 -2.73
CA PHE A 69 9.00 -6.13 -3.13
C PHE A 69 8.40 -5.18 -2.09
N LEU A 70 7.19 -5.45 -1.58
CA LEU A 70 6.57 -4.64 -0.55
C LEU A 70 7.32 -4.71 0.79
N CYS A 71 7.84 -5.89 1.18
CA CYS A 71 8.71 -6.03 2.34
C CYS A 71 9.98 -5.18 2.20
N ALA A 72 10.61 -5.17 1.03
CA ALA A 72 11.75 -4.29 0.77
C ALA A 72 11.35 -2.81 0.87
N LEU A 73 10.20 -2.42 0.31
CA LEU A 73 9.69 -1.04 0.39
C LEU A 73 9.40 -0.59 1.83
N GLN A 74 9.02 -1.49 2.75
CA GLN A 74 8.85 -1.15 4.17
C GLN A 74 10.12 -0.59 4.81
N LEU A 75 11.28 -1.05 4.37
CA LEU A 75 12.59 -0.67 4.91
C LEU A 75 13.19 0.56 4.23
N THR A 76 12.50 1.14 3.25
CA THR A 76 12.98 2.31 2.49
C THR A 76 12.39 3.62 3.04
N SER A 77 12.85 4.74 2.47
CA SER A 77 12.29 6.08 2.71
C SER A 77 11.35 6.54 1.58
N VAL A 78 10.84 5.62 0.77
CA VAL A 78 9.83 5.90 -0.27
C VAL A 78 8.56 6.44 0.39
N LYS A 79 7.98 7.51 -0.18
CA LYS A 79 6.88 8.25 0.45
C LYS A 79 5.53 7.67 0.08
N PHE A 80 4.86 7.04 1.06
CA PHE A 80 3.49 6.53 0.93
C PHE A 80 2.48 7.51 1.55
N PRO A 81 1.32 7.77 0.91
CA PRO A 81 0.34 8.71 1.47
C PRO A 81 -0.32 8.13 2.72
N HIS A 82 -0.38 8.93 3.79
CA HIS A 82 -1.28 8.63 4.90
C HIS A 82 -2.70 8.99 4.49
N VAL A 83 -3.52 8.00 4.13
CA VAL A 83 -4.83 8.16 3.49
C VAL A 83 -5.73 9.19 4.17
N MET A 84 -5.70 9.25 5.51
CA MET A 84 -6.56 10.16 6.29
C MET A 84 -5.98 11.55 6.50
N ARG A 85 -4.65 11.69 6.53
CA ARG A 85 -3.96 12.91 6.98
C ARG A 85 -3.22 13.65 5.88
N VAL A 86 -2.87 12.98 4.77
CA VAL A 86 -2.16 13.62 3.67
C VAL A 86 -2.97 14.82 3.15
N GLN A 87 -2.34 15.99 3.13
CA GLN A 87 -3.01 17.22 2.68
C GLN A 87 -3.10 17.30 1.17
N ALA A 88 -2.05 16.85 0.48
CA ALA A 88 -2.01 16.83 -0.97
C ALA A 88 -2.99 15.80 -1.53
N MET A 89 -3.89 16.24 -2.41
CA MET A 89 -4.88 15.40 -3.11
C MET A 89 -5.78 14.57 -2.16
N ARG A 90 -6.00 15.04 -0.92
CA ARG A 90 -6.72 14.34 0.13
C ARG A 90 -8.06 13.78 -0.34
N SER A 91 -8.88 14.62 -0.99
CA SER A 91 -10.21 14.20 -1.44
C SER A 91 -10.14 13.04 -2.43
N ILE A 92 -9.22 13.08 -3.40
CA ILE A 92 -9.06 12.03 -4.40
C ILE A 92 -8.55 10.75 -3.75
N THR A 93 -7.49 10.85 -2.93
CA THR A 93 -6.90 9.71 -2.24
C THR A 93 -7.91 9.02 -1.31
N LEU A 94 -8.68 9.80 -0.56
CA LEU A 94 -9.73 9.27 0.32
C LEU A 94 -10.84 8.58 -0.48
N THR A 95 -11.32 9.22 -1.55
CA THR A 95 -12.36 8.63 -2.42
C THR A 95 -11.89 7.33 -3.05
N VAL A 96 -10.68 7.27 -3.61
CA VAL A 96 -10.12 6.05 -4.19
C VAL A 96 -9.98 4.96 -3.14
N SER A 97 -9.54 5.30 -1.92
CA SER A 97 -9.42 4.34 -0.82
C SER A 97 -10.76 3.77 -0.38
N VAL A 98 -11.78 4.63 -0.24
CA VAL A 98 -13.15 4.19 0.13
C VAL A 98 -13.73 3.28 -0.94
N ILE A 99 -13.62 3.65 -2.22
CA ILE A 99 -14.11 2.83 -3.34
C ILE A 99 -13.37 1.49 -3.37
N TYR A 100 -12.05 1.50 -3.17
CA TYR A 100 -11.25 0.27 -3.12
C TYR A 100 -11.68 -0.66 -1.98
N LEU A 101 -11.81 -0.13 -0.75
CA LEU A 101 -12.24 -0.92 0.39
C LEU A 101 -13.68 -1.44 0.24
N ALA A 102 -14.59 -0.64 -0.31
CA ALA A 102 -15.94 -1.08 -0.61
C ALA A 102 -15.97 -2.21 -1.64
N ALA A 103 -15.18 -2.08 -2.72
CA ALA A 103 -15.06 -3.13 -3.74
C ALA A 103 -14.42 -4.40 -3.17
N LEU A 104 -13.38 -4.28 -2.35
CA LEU A 104 -12.72 -5.41 -1.69
C LEU A 104 -13.70 -6.15 -0.76
N THR A 105 -14.44 -5.42 0.07
CA THR A 105 -15.44 -5.99 0.98
C THR A 105 -16.56 -6.68 0.20
N TYR A 106 -17.08 -6.01 -0.82
CA TYR A 106 -18.14 -6.57 -1.67
C TYR A 106 -17.68 -7.85 -2.37
N LEU A 107 -16.50 -7.86 -2.98
CA LEU A 107 -15.95 -9.04 -3.64
C LEU A 107 -15.65 -10.16 -2.64
N SER A 108 -15.19 -9.84 -1.43
CA SER A 108 -14.96 -10.85 -0.38
C SER A 108 -16.26 -11.58 0.00
N ALA A 109 -17.40 -10.88 -0.04
CA ALA A 109 -18.72 -11.45 0.27
C ALA A 109 -19.34 -12.21 -0.90
N THR A 110 -19.03 -11.85 -2.15
CA THR A 110 -19.68 -12.38 -3.36
C THR A 110 -18.77 -13.30 -4.19
N TYR A 111 -17.53 -13.48 -3.78
CA TYR A 111 -16.57 -14.32 -4.51
C TYR A 111 -17.12 -15.75 -4.72
N PRO A 112 -16.96 -16.37 -5.91
CA PRO A 112 -16.25 -15.86 -7.09
C PRO A 112 -17.16 -15.06 -8.07
N ASN A 113 -18.41 -14.80 -7.74
CA ASN A 113 -19.45 -14.28 -8.66
C ASN A 113 -19.57 -12.74 -8.66
N GLY A 114 -18.49 -12.03 -8.32
CA GLY A 114 -18.47 -10.57 -8.28
C GLY A 114 -18.55 -9.92 -9.67
N PRO A 115 -19.07 -8.67 -9.78
CA PRO A 115 -19.16 -7.95 -11.03
C PRO A 115 -17.79 -7.46 -11.51
N ARG A 116 -17.58 -7.40 -12.82
CA ARG A 116 -16.31 -7.02 -13.46
C ARG A 116 -15.77 -5.64 -13.00
N TRP A 117 -16.67 -4.68 -12.78
CA TRP A 117 -16.25 -3.34 -12.36
C TRP A 117 -15.51 -3.36 -11.01
N ALA A 118 -15.92 -4.23 -10.07
CA ALA A 118 -15.27 -4.33 -8.77
C ALA A 118 -13.86 -4.93 -8.88
N TYR A 119 -13.64 -5.91 -9.75
CA TYR A 119 -12.29 -6.42 -10.06
C TYR A 119 -11.41 -5.34 -10.70
N LEU A 120 -11.98 -4.52 -11.60
CA LEU A 120 -11.24 -3.39 -12.20
C LEU A 120 -10.81 -2.37 -11.14
N VAL A 121 -11.65 -2.07 -10.16
CA VAL A 121 -11.27 -1.19 -9.04
C VAL A 121 -10.08 -1.75 -8.27
N LEU A 122 -10.07 -3.07 -7.97
CA LEU A 122 -8.95 -3.72 -7.29
C LEU A 122 -7.64 -3.66 -8.07
N LEU A 123 -7.70 -3.56 -9.39
CA LEU A 123 -6.52 -3.45 -10.25
C LEU A 123 -6.06 -1.99 -10.43
N ILE A 124 -7.00 -1.06 -10.59
CA ILE A 124 -6.69 0.34 -10.93
C ILE A 124 -6.25 1.14 -9.69
N ALA A 125 -6.87 0.90 -8.53
CA ALA A 125 -6.53 1.66 -7.32
C ALA A 125 -5.06 1.50 -6.87
N PRO A 126 -4.45 0.30 -6.86
CA PRO A 126 -3.02 0.17 -6.58
C PRO A 126 -2.12 0.92 -7.58
N ILE A 127 -2.53 1.01 -8.87
CA ILE A 127 -1.79 1.78 -9.88
C ILE A 127 -1.83 3.27 -9.53
N TYR A 128 -2.99 3.81 -9.13
CA TYR A 128 -3.11 5.18 -8.64
C TYR A 128 -2.15 5.44 -7.46
N PHE A 129 -2.13 4.54 -6.46
CA PHE A 129 -1.21 4.67 -5.32
C PHE A 129 0.26 4.59 -5.76
N ALA A 130 0.60 3.68 -6.67
CA ALA A 130 1.96 3.59 -7.21
C ALA A 130 2.39 4.89 -7.90
N VAL A 131 1.52 5.47 -8.74
CA VAL A 131 1.78 6.75 -9.43
C VAL A 131 2.01 7.88 -8.41
N ILE A 132 1.15 8.00 -7.40
CA ILE A 132 1.27 9.07 -6.41
C ILE A 132 2.53 8.92 -5.54
N VAL A 133 2.92 7.68 -5.22
CA VAL A 133 4.15 7.34 -4.47
C VAL A 133 5.37 7.73 -5.28
N VAL A 134 5.43 7.34 -6.56
CA VAL A 134 6.54 7.70 -7.46
C VAL A 134 6.62 9.22 -7.62
N TRP A 135 5.49 9.87 -7.91
CA TRP A 135 5.44 11.32 -8.07
C TRP A 135 5.94 12.04 -6.80
N ARG A 136 5.45 11.67 -5.62
CA ARG A 136 5.84 12.30 -4.36
C ARG A 136 7.29 12.07 -3.99
N THR A 137 7.81 10.86 -4.22
CA THR A 137 9.15 10.47 -3.82
C THR A 137 10.22 11.15 -4.67
N TRP A 138 9.99 11.26 -6.00
CA TRP A 138 11.03 11.70 -6.94
C TRP A 138 10.78 13.06 -7.58
N PHE A 139 9.53 13.51 -7.71
CA PHE A 139 9.19 14.71 -8.49
C PHE A 139 8.63 15.87 -7.66
N ALA A 140 7.96 15.62 -6.54
CA ALA A 140 7.37 16.68 -5.75
C ALA A 140 8.40 17.34 -4.85
N THR A 141 8.79 18.57 -5.19
CA THR A 141 9.55 19.44 -4.30
C THR A 141 8.60 20.15 -3.32
N ARG A 142 9.07 20.49 -2.11
CA ARG A 142 8.28 21.15 -1.05
C ARG A 142 7.55 22.43 -1.50
N ARG A 143 8.05 23.12 -2.52
CA ARG A 143 7.47 24.38 -3.06
C ARG A 143 6.11 24.24 -3.71
N TRP A 144 5.72 23.02 -4.13
CA TRP A 144 4.45 22.82 -4.86
C TRP A 144 3.20 22.81 -3.97
N PHE A 145 3.35 22.72 -2.65
CA PHE A 145 2.23 22.57 -1.71
C PHE A 145 2.00 23.80 -0.82
N GLY A 146 2.65 24.92 -1.07
CA GLY A 146 2.46 26.16 -0.28
C GLY A 146 2.86 26.01 1.20
N LEU A 147 3.57 24.95 1.55
CA LEU A 147 4.11 24.76 2.89
C LEU A 147 5.36 25.64 3.04
N SER A 148 5.26 26.67 3.86
CA SER A 148 6.42 27.46 4.28
C SER A 148 7.54 26.55 4.81
N PRO A 149 8.83 26.83 4.52
CA PRO A 149 9.92 26.08 5.13
C PRO A 149 9.78 26.19 6.66
N ILE A 150 9.59 25.05 7.33
CA ILE A 150 9.64 24.99 8.78
C ILE A 150 11.07 25.32 9.19
N GLY A 151 11.27 26.48 9.82
CA GLY A 151 12.51 26.88 10.46
C GLY A 151 13.42 27.76 9.65
N SER A 152 13.03 29.02 9.40
CA SER A 152 13.97 30.12 9.58
C SER A 152 13.95 30.46 11.08
N PRO A 153 15.06 30.36 11.83
CA PRO A 153 15.13 30.99 13.14
C PRO A 153 15.07 32.49 12.86
N GLU A 154 13.97 33.11 13.24
CA GLU A 154 13.97 34.56 13.41
C GLU A 154 14.89 34.86 14.57
N GLY A 155 16.00 35.55 14.23
CA GLY A 155 16.97 36.07 15.18
C GLY A 155 16.46 37.22 16.00
#